data_8d2c63bfd00dd1f4646ef010ea1c3932
#
_entry.id   8d2c63bfd00dd1f4646ef010ea1c3932
#
_cell.length_a   1.000
_cell.length_b   1.000
_cell.length_c   1.000
_cell.angle_alpha   90.00
_cell.angle_beta   90.00
_cell.angle_gamma   90.00
#
_symmetry.space_group_name_H-M   'P 1'
#
loop_
_entity.id
_entity.type
_entity.pdbx_description
1 polymer ?
#
loop_
_entity_poly.entity_id
_entity_poly.type
_entity_poly.pdbx_seq_one_letter_code
_entity_poly.pdbx_strand_id
1 'polypeptide(L)'
;MTTVRKHYDTFLAEHYSWMFGDFDAKVQENKDFFNLLGIEPQFGGKALDLGCGSGFQSIALAELGFRVLAVDMCEPLLNELRNRSVGRDIEAVQGDILDSSTYADKGPYELAVCMGDTLTHLQKTREASALLGNIYPLLEPGGRLALSFRDLTAELKGVDRIIPVRSDDDKIMATFLEYEDTQVSVHDIVFVKGDSGWELKKSTYRKLRIGMHHVLDFLQQHGFSVTSSEVQEGFSVIVAQK
;
A
#
# COMPACT_ATOMS: atom_id res chain seq x y z
N MET A 1 -2.66 -6.26 -21.81
CA MET A 1 -2.65 -6.27 -20.35
C MET A 1 -2.63 -4.83 -19.87
N THR A 2 -3.41 -4.51 -18.86
CA THR A 2 -3.54 -3.14 -18.33
C THR A 2 -2.36 -2.85 -17.40
N THR A 3 -1.81 -1.62 -17.40
CA THR A 3 -0.83 -1.22 -16.38
C THR A 3 -1.52 -1.09 -15.03
N VAL A 4 -0.77 -1.18 -13.91
CA VAL A 4 -1.30 -0.97 -12.55
C VAL A 4 -2.06 0.36 -12.47
N ARG A 5 -1.44 1.46 -12.90
CA ARG A 5 -2.08 2.77 -12.92
C ARG A 5 -3.42 2.77 -13.67
N LYS A 6 -3.45 2.27 -14.91
CA LYS A 6 -4.70 2.23 -15.69
C LYS A 6 -5.77 1.36 -15.03
N HIS A 7 -5.36 0.22 -14.41
CA HIS A 7 -6.29 -0.64 -13.67
C HIS A 7 -6.96 0.11 -12.52
N TYR A 8 -6.15 0.84 -11.73
CA TYR A 8 -6.68 1.67 -10.63
C TYR A 8 -7.56 2.79 -11.15
N ASP A 9 -7.08 3.61 -12.10
CA ASP A 9 -7.79 4.80 -12.59
C ASP A 9 -9.14 4.46 -13.25
N THR A 10 -9.26 3.30 -13.92
CA THR A 10 -10.44 2.98 -14.73
C THR A 10 -11.33 1.88 -14.18
N PHE A 11 -10.90 1.21 -13.10
CA PHE A 11 -11.64 0.07 -12.55
C PHE A 11 -11.61 0.01 -11.04
N LEU A 12 -10.43 -0.13 -10.41
CA LEU A 12 -10.36 -0.49 -8.99
C LEU A 12 -10.73 0.67 -8.07
N ALA A 13 -10.41 1.92 -8.42
CA ALA A 13 -10.66 3.07 -7.56
C ALA A 13 -12.15 3.21 -7.18
N GLU A 14 -13.08 2.90 -8.09
CA GLU A 14 -14.54 2.90 -7.83
C GLU A 14 -14.94 1.89 -6.73
N HIS A 15 -14.14 0.85 -6.53
CA HIS A 15 -14.46 -0.24 -5.60
C HIS A 15 -13.51 -0.26 -4.40
N TYR A 16 -12.44 0.55 -4.40
CA TYR A 16 -11.31 0.41 -3.51
C TYR A 16 -11.71 0.52 -2.03
N SER A 17 -12.31 1.63 -1.62
CA SER A 17 -12.70 1.80 -0.21
C SER A 17 -13.79 0.80 0.21
N TRP A 18 -14.74 0.50 -0.70
CA TRP A 18 -15.76 -0.51 -0.43
C TRP A 18 -15.14 -1.89 -0.13
N MET A 19 -14.09 -2.31 -0.84
CA MET A 19 -13.50 -3.65 -0.62
C MET A 19 -12.87 -3.83 0.77
N PHE A 20 -12.54 -2.74 1.47
CA PHE A 20 -12.00 -2.78 2.84
C PHE A 20 -13.07 -2.66 3.94
N GLY A 21 -14.31 -2.40 3.60
CA GLY A 21 -15.40 -2.30 4.55
C GLY A 21 -15.68 -0.89 5.03
N ASP A 22 -15.96 -0.75 6.34
CA ASP A 22 -16.15 0.56 6.94
C ASP A 22 -14.82 1.32 6.97
N PHE A 23 -14.83 2.53 6.42
CA PHE A 23 -13.62 3.33 6.25
C PHE A 23 -13.01 3.73 7.60
N ASP A 24 -13.83 4.21 8.53
CA ASP A 24 -13.37 4.71 9.82
C ASP A 24 -12.88 3.54 10.70
N ALA A 25 -13.53 2.37 10.62
CA ALA A 25 -13.06 1.16 11.26
C ALA A 25 -11.67 0.75 10.71
N LYS A 26 -11.45 0.86 9.38
CA LYS A 26 -10.15 0.57 8.79
C LYS A 26 -9.07 1.58 9.18
N VAL A 27 -9.40 2.86 9.33
CA VAL A 27 -8.49 3.88 9.89
C VAL A 27 -8.11 3.53 11.33
N GLN A 28 -9.10 3.16 12.17
CA GLN A 28 -8.85 2.77 13.57
C GLN A 28 -7.97 1.53 13.66
N GLU A 29 -8.20 0.51 12.83
CA GLU A 29 -7.36 -0.68 12.74
C GLU A 29 -5.89 -0.32 12.42
N ASN A 30 -5.65 0.59 11.46
CA ASN A 30 -4.29 1.07 11.16
C ASN A 30 -3.69 1.86 12.33
N LYS A 31 -4.48 2.66 13.05
CA LYS A 31 -4.02 3.36 14.26
C LYS A 31 -3.57 2.38 15.34
N ASP A 32 -4.38 1.35 15.60
CA ASP A 32 -4.08 0.33 16.59
C ASP A 32 -2.81 -0.45 16.20
N PHE A 33 -2.66 -0.76 14.91
CA PHE A 33 -1.46 -1.38 14.35
C PHE A 33 -0.22 -0.51 14.55
N PHE A 34 -0.26 0.79 14.24
CA PHE A 34 0.86 1.71 14.46
C PHE A 34 1.18 1.87 15.96
N ASN A 35 0.16 1.94 16.83
CA ASN A 35 0.37 1.96 18.27
C ASN A 35 1.06 0.69 18.79
N LEU A 36 0.67 -0.49 18.26
CA LEU A 36 1.32 -1.77 18.61
C LEU A 36 2.80 -1.78 18.24
N LEU A 37 3.17 -1.16 17.12
CA LEU A 37 4.55 -0.98 16.67
C LEU A 37 5.28 0.16 17.41
N GLY A 38 4.65 0.84 18.36
CA GLY A 38 5.20 1.99 19.06
C GLY A 38 5.50 3.16 18.11
N ILE A 39 4.69 3.35 17.08
CA ILE A 39 4.83 4.43 16.10
C ILE A 39 4.07 5.67 16.62
N GLU A 40 4.82 6.65 17.07
CA GLU A 40 4.34 7.96 17.51
C GLU A 40 5.39 9.03 17.18
N PRO A 41 5.01 10.30 16.99
CA PRO A 41 5.97 11.37 16.75
C PRO A 41 6.90 11.60 17.96
N GLN A 42 8.21 11.65 17.72
CA GLN A 42 9.22 11.84 18.78
C GLN A 42 10.10 13.07 18.54
N PHE A 43 10.33 13.46 17.29
CA PHE A 43 11.23 14.59 16.97
C PHE A 43 10.56 15.58 16.03
N GLY A 44 10.55 15.30 14.70
CA GLY A 44 10.03 16.21 13.68
C GLY A 44 8.55 16.03 13.38
N GLY A 45 8.01 14.85 13.67
CA GLY A 45 6.63 14.48 13.42
C GLY A 45 6.24 14.48 11.94
N LYS A 46 7.21 14.37 11.01
CA LYS A 46 6.92 14.23 9.58
C LYS A 46 6.85 12.77 9.18
N ALA A 47 5.78 12.38 8.50
CA ALA A 47 5.63 11.05 7.91
C ALA A 47 5.47 11.12 6.39
N LEU A 48 6.03 10.13 5.71
CA LEU A 48 5.88 9.88 4.27
C LEU A 48 5.08 8.61 4.07
N ASP A 49 3.92 8.69 3.40
CA ASP A 49 3.07 7.54 3.05
C ASP A 49 3.15 7.29 1.54
N LEU A 50 3.83 6.21 1.16
CA LEU A 50 4.10 5.83 -0.22
C LEU A 50 3.10 4.79 -0.73
N GLY A 51 2.28 5.18 -1.71
CA GLY A 51 1.15 4.39 -2.20
C GLY A 51 -0.04 4.48 -1.25
N CYS A 52 -0.38 5.70 -0.84
CA CYS A 52 -1.35 5.98 0.21
C CYS A 52 -2.79 5.59 -0.16
N GLY A 53 -3.11 5.38 -1.44
CA GLY A 53 -4.45 5.06 -1.91
C GLY A 53 -5.49 6.08 -1.43
N SER A 54 -6.60 5.61 -0.85
CA SER A 54 -7.66 6.45 -0.27
C SER A 54 -7.33 6.99 1.13
N GLY A 55 -6.13 6.68 1.68
CA GLY A 55 -5.58 7.32 2.85
C GLY A 55 -5.85 6.66 4.20
N PHE A 56 -6.12 5.38 4.27
CA PHE A 56 -6.33 4.68 5.55
C PHE A 56 -5.15 4.88 6.51
N GLN A 57 -3.90 4.70 6.03
CA GLN A 57 -2.69 4.89 6.79
C GLN A 57 -2.40 6.38 7.02
N SER A 58 -2.55 7.22 6.00
CA SER A 58 -2.31 8.67 6.11
C SER A 58 -3.17 9.31 7.18
N ILE A 59 -4.46 8.98 7.23
CA ILE A 59 -5.39 9.51 8.23
C ILE A 59 -5.04 8.98 9.62
N ALA A 60 -4.75 7.68 9.74
CA ALA A 60 -4.32 7.08 11.01
C ALA A 60 -3.06 7.77 11.56
N LEU A 61 -2.05 8.00 10.72
CA LEU A 61 -0.82 8.70 11.11
C LEU A 61 -1.06 10.15 11.51
N ALA A 62 -1.93 10.88 10.78
CA ALA A 62 -2.28 12.26 11.15
C ALA A 62 -3.02 12.32 12.50
N GLU A 63 -3.89 11.34 12.80
CA GLU A 63 -4.57 11.23 14.09
C GLU A 63 -3.64 10.79 15.23
N LEU A 64 -2.50 10.19 14.93
CA LEU A 64 -1.40 9.95 15.88
C LEU A 64 -0.49 11.17 16.05
N GLY A 65 -0.73 12.27 15.32
CA GLY A 65 -0.02 13.53 15.45
C GLY A 65 1.09 13.78 14.44
N PHE A 66 1.24 12.95 13.41
CA PHE A 66 2.15 13.20 12.30
C PHE A 66 1.62 14.24 11.32
N ARG A 67 2.53 14.98 10.69
CA ARG A 67 2.30 15.73 9.46
C ARG A 67 2.64 14.81 8.30
N VAL A 68 1.66 14.46 7.49
CA VAL A 68 1.80 13.39 6.49
C VAL A 68 1.93 13.96 5.09
N LEU A 69 2.99 13.57 4.38
CA LEU A 69 3.04 13.65 2.93
C LEU A 69 2.57 12.31 2.36
N ALA A 70 1.44 12.31 1.68
CA ALA A 70 0.80 11.13 1.11
C ALA A 70 0.98 11.13 -0.41
N VAL A 71 1.62 10.11 -0.97
CA VAL A 71 1.94 10.00 -2.40
C VAL A 71 1.26 8.79 -3.01
N ASP A 72 0.51 9.00 -4.09
CA ASP A 72 -0.08 7.93 -4.89
C ASP A 72 -0.16 8.34 -6.36
N MET A 73 -0.20 7.37 -7.27
CA MET A 73 -0.34 7.65 -8.70
C MET A 73 -1.81 7.78 -9.14
N CYS A 74 -2.76 7.30 -8.33
CA CYS A 74 -4.18 7.22 -8.65
C CYS A 74 -4.93 8.46 -8.15
N GLU A 75 -5.19 9.43 -9.04
CA GLU A 75 -5.86 10.67 -8.68
C GLU A 75 -7.28 10.49 -8.10
N PRO A 76 -8.13 9.55 -8.57
CA PRO A 76 -9.40 9.26 -7.92
C PRO A 76 -9.28 8.91 -6.43
N LEU A 77 -8.30 8.10 -6.03
CA LEU A 77 -8.07 7.74 -4.63
C LEU A 77 -7.54 8.93 -3.82
N LEU A 78 -6.64 9.74 -4.39
CA LEU A 78 -6.16 10.97 -3.76
C LEU A 78 -7.29 11.98 -3.53
N ASN A 79 -8.26 12.06 -4.44
CA ASN A 79 -9.43 12.91 -4.26
C ASN A 79 -10.31 12.41 -3.11
N GLU A 80 -10.47 11.10 -2.94
CA GLU A 80 -11.13 10.53 -1.77
C GLU A 80 -10.39 10.88 -0.48
N LEU A 81 -9.05 10.71 -0.45
CA LEU A 81 -8.22 11.11 0.69
C LEU A 81 -8.40 12.59 1.03
N ARG A 82 -8.29 13.49 0.05
CA ARG A 82 -8.45 14.95 0.27
C ARG A 82 -9.81 15.29 0.88
N ASN A 83 -10.88 14.64 0.40
CA ASN A 83 -12.23 14.87 0.93
C ASN A 83 -12.39 14.38 2.38
N ARG A 84 -11.73 13.27 2.74
CA ARG A 84 -11.81 12.67 4.08
C ARG A 84 -10.84 13.28 5.08
N SER A 85 -9.78 13.94 4.61
CA SER A 85 -8.71 14.49 5.45
C SER A 85 -8.89 15.96 5.84
N VAL A 86 -10.04 16.56 5.57
CA VAL A 86 -10.31 17.96 5.91
C VAL A 86 -10.03 18.22 7.39
N GLY A 87 -9.19 19.22 7.68
CA GLY A 87 -8.80 19.60 9.05
C GLY A 87 -7.66 18.77 9.64
N ARG A 88 -7.07 17.82 8.89
CA ARG A 88 -5.88 17.05 9.26
C ARG A 88 -4.66 17.57 8.52
N ASP A 89 -3.48 17.40 9.11
CA ASP A 89 -2.21 17.82 8.50
C ASP A 89 -1.70 16.75 7.51
N ILE A 90 -2.38 16.67 6.37
CA ILE A 90 -2.09 15.75 5.28
C ILE A 90 -1.96 16.52 3.97
N GLU A 91 -0.81 16.40 3.32
CA GLU A 91 -0.59 16.86 1.95
C GLU A 91 -0.65 15.65 1.00
N ALA A 92 -1.68 15.59 0.14
CA ALA A 92 -1.87 14.50 -0.83
C ALA A 92 -1.36 14.92 -2.22
N VAL A 93 -0.33 14.23 -2.72
CA VAL A 93 0.38 14.54 -3.95
C VAL A 93 0.29 13.37 -4.93
N GLN A 94 -0.07 13.68 -6.18
CA GLN A 94 -0.01 12.68 -7.25
C GLN A 94 1.44 12.50 -7.72
N GLY A 95 1.95 11.27 -7.61
CA GLY A 95 3.33 10.96 -8.00
C GLY A 95 3.61 9.48 -8.11
N ASP A 96 4.70 9.15 -8.81
CA ASP A 96 5.28 7.81 -8.81
C ASP A 96 6.20 7.67 -7.60
N ILE A 97 6.01 6.65 -6.78
CA ILE A 97 6.86 6.39 -5.61
C ILE A 97 8.32 6.12 -5.98
N LEU A 98 8.62 5.77 -7.22
CA LEU A 98 10.00 5.62 -7.71
C LEU A 98 10.64 6.96 -8.08
N ASP A 99 9.85 8.00 -8.31
CA ASP A 99 10.35 9.36 -8.56
C ASP A 99 10.49 10.13 -7.24
N SER A 100 11.68 10.01 -6.64
CA SER A 100 11.97 10.67 -5.37
C SER A 100 11.87 12.21 -5.41
N SER A 101 11.91 12.83 -6.57
CA SER A 101 11.74 14.29 -6.70
C SER A 101 10.37 14.77 -6.18
N THR A 102 9.37 13.87 -6.13
CA THR A 102 8.03 14.15 -5.60
C THR A 102 8.03 14.43 -4.08
N TYR A 103 8.98 13.86 -3.35
CA TYR A 103 8.95 13.88 -1.88
C TYR A 103 10.31 14.19 -1.21
N ALA A 104 11.42 14.19 -1.95
CA ALA A 104 12.76 14.31 -1.36
C ALA A 104 13.02 15.68 -0.74
N ASP A 105 12.53 16.76 -1.34
CA ASP A 105 12.72 18.13 -0.87
C ASP A 105 11.86 18.50 0.36
N LYS A 106 10.86 17.66 0.68
CA LYS A 106 9.95 17.86 1.82
C LYS A 106 10.41 17.17 3.11
N GLY A 107 11.44 16.32 3.03
CA GLY A 107 12.07 15.67 4.20
C GLY A 107 12.88 16.65 5.07
N PRO A 108 13.66 16.18 6.04
CA PRO A 108 13.72 14.79 6.42
C PRO A 108 12.45 14.29 7.11
N TYR A 109 12.24 12.95 7.09
CA TYR A 109 11.08 12.31 7.69
C TYR A 109 11.47 11.49 8.92
N GLU A 110 10.63 11.51 9.93
CA GLU A 110 10.74 10.66 11.11
C GLU A 110 10.25 9.24 10.82
N LEU A 111 9.24 9.14 9.95
CA LEU A 111 8.62 7.89 9.55
C LEU A 111 8.41 7.87 8.04
N ALA A 112 8.72 6.74 7.41
CA ALA A 112 8.20 6.39 6.08
C ALA A 112 7.36 5.12 6.19
N VAL A 113 6.24 5.07 5.50
CA VAL A 113 5.42 3.85 5.39
C VAL A 113 5.16 3.51 3.93
N CYS A 114 5.16 2.21 3.61
CA CYS A 114 4.75 1.68 2.32
C CYS A 114 3.93 0.40 2.61
N MET A 115 2.63 0.57 2.75
CA MET A 115 1.76 -0.44 3.34
C MET A 115 0.86 -1.12 2.30
N GLY A 116 0.23 -2.21 2.71
CA GLY A 116 -0.62 -3.01 1.84
C GLY A 116 0.19 -3.70 0.75
N ASP A 117 -0.30 -3.68 -0.48
CA ASP A 117 0.36 -4.34 -1.61
C ASP A 117 1.19 -3.39 -2.50
N THR A 118 1.44 -2.15 -2.03
CA THR A 118 2.14 -1.10 -2.82
C THR A 118 3.48 -1.60 -3.37
N LEU A 119 4.30 -2.25 -2.53
CA LEU A 119 5.59 -2.77 -2.95
C LEU A 119 5.47 -3.81 -4.08
N THR A 120 4.42 -4.63 -4.07
CA THR A 120 4.19 -5.64 -5.10
C THR A 120 3.65 -5.07 -6.42
N HIS A 121 3.23 -3.80 -6.46
CA HIS A 121 2.85 -3.13 -7.69
C HIS A 121 4.04 -2.69 -8.55
N LEU A 122 5.25 -2.72 -7.99
CA LEU A 122 6.47 -2.50 -8.77
C LEU A 122 6.66 -3.62 -9.80
N GLN A 123 7.37 -3.29 -10.89
CA GLN A 123 7.48 -4.21 -12.02
C GLN A 123 8.67 -5.17 -11.89
N LYS A 124 9.68 -4.78 -11.14
CA LYS A 124 10.95 -5.53 -11.02
C LYS A 124 11.50 -5.43 -9.61
N THR A 125 12.15 -6.50 -9.15
CA THR A 125 12.79 -6.58 -7.84
C THR A 125 13.81 -5.46 -7.61
N ARG A 126 14.55 -5.05 -8.65
CA ARG A 126 15.46 -3.91 -8.57
C ARG A 126 14.81 -2.57 -8.26
N GLU A 127 13.53 -2.41 -8.62
CA GLU A 127 12.76 -1.19 -8.32
C GLU A 127 12.42 -1.13 -6.83
N ALA A 128 12.10 -2.27 -6.20
CA ALA A 128 11.93 -2.35 -4.76
C ALA A 128 13.22 -1.98 -4.01
N SER A 129 14.37 -2.51 -4.44
CA SER A 129 15.67 -2.13 -3.87
C SER A 129 15.95 -0.64 -4.05
N ALA A 130 15.70 -0.08 -5.26
CA ALA A 130 15.92 1.34 -5.53
C ALA A 130 15.01 2.23 -4.66
N LEU A 131 13.73 1.87 -4.48
CA LEU A 131 12.81 2.59 -3.59
C LEU A 131 13.35 2.67 -2.16
N LEU A 132 13.80 1.54 -1.59
CA LEU A 132 14.35 1.49 -0.25
C LEU A 132 15.64 2.34 -0.14
N GLY A 133 16.50 2.30 -1.16
CA GLY A 133 17.70 3.14 -1.25
C GLY A 133 17.39 4.63 -1.33
N ASN A 134 16.30 5.02 -2.00
CA ASN A 134 15.84 6.41 -2.07
C ASN A 134 15.26 6.90 -0.74
N ILE A 135 14.60 6.03 0.04
CA ILE A 135 13.99 6.38 1.32
C ILE A 135 15.06 6.60 2.42
N TYR A 136 16.10 5.75 2.47
CA TYR A 136 17.09 5.77 3.55
C TYR A 136 17.70 7.17 3.83
N PRO A 137 18.23 7.91 2.81
CA PRO A 137 18.80 9.23 3.06
C PRO A 137 17.78 10.26 3.53
N LEU A 138 16.50 10.08 3.22
CA LEU A 138 15.41 11.01 3.53
C LEU A 138 14.88 10.85 4.96
N LEU A 139 15.23 9.76 5.64
CA LEU A 139 14.88 9.59 7.05
C LEU A 139 15.82 10.38 7.96
N GLU A 140 15.30 10.88 9.07
CA GLU A 140 16.08 11.43 10.18
C GLU A 140 16.98 10.34 10.80
N PRO A 141 18.09 10.72 11.47
CA PRO A 141 18.80 9.76 12.32
C PRO A 141 17.87 9.14 13.36
N GLY A 142 17.76 7.82 13.37
CA GLY A 142 16.78 7.10 14.20
C GLY A 142 15.37 7.02 13.62
N GLY A 143 15.13 7.63 12.46
CA GLY A 143 13.86 7.53 11.74
C GLY A 143 13.55 6.11 11.29
N ARG A 144 12.28 5.80 11.12
CA ARG A 144 11.80 4.43 10.87
C ARG A 144 11.14 4.29 9.51
N LEU A 145 11.20 3.06 8.98
CA LEU A 145 10.48 2.61 7.81
C LEU A 145 9.58 1.43 8.22
N ALA A 146 8.28 1.51 7.94
CA ALA A 146 7.35 0.40 8.08
C ALA A 146 6.83 -0.05 6.71
N LEU A 147 6.92 -1.35 6.45
CA LEU A 147 6.50 -1.98 5.21
C LEU A 147 5.49 -3.07 5.50
N SER A 148 4.48 -3.20 4.63
CA SER A 148 3.70 -4.44 4.55
C SER A 148 3.43 -4.82 3.10
N PHE A 149 3.44 -6.11 2.80
CA PHE A 149 3.15 -6.64 1.47
C PHE A 149 2.82 -8.13 1.54
N ARG A 150 2.07 -8.64 0.57
CA ARG A 150 1.88 -10.10 0.44
C ARG A 150 3.09 -10.74 -0.24
N ASP A 151 3.64 -11.77 0.41
CA ASP A 151 4.63 -12.64 -0.23
C ASP A 151 3.91 -13.56 -1.22
N LEU A 152 4.09 -13.27 -2.51
CA LEU A 152 3.46 -14.02 -3.60
C LEU A 152 4.40 -15.09 -4.19
N THR A 153 5.48 -15.44 -3.51
CA THR A 153 6.44 -16.46 -3.99
C THR A 153 5.88 -17.88 -3.90
N ALA A 154 5.05 -18.16 -2.92
CA ALA A 154 4.32 -19.42 -2.81
C ALA A 154 3.09 -19.40 -3.72
N GLU A 155 2.99 -20.41 -4.61
CA GLU A 155 1.88 -20.51 -5.56
C GLU A 155 0.67 -21.20 -4.95
N LEU A 156 -0.48 -20.53 -5.00
CA LEU A 156 -1.76 -21.19 -4.78
C LEU A 156 -2.12 -22.09 -5.96
N LYS A 157 -2.85 -23.17 -5.72
CA LYS A 157 -3.16 -24.17 -6.75
C LYS A 157 -4.67 -24.40 -6.87
N GLY A 158 -5.10 -24.80 -8.07
CA GLY A 158 -6.49 -25.16 -8.33
C GLY A 158 -7.44 -24.01 -7.97
N VAL A 159 -8.46 -24.32 -7.19
CA VAL A 159 -9.50 -23.38 -6.77
C VAL A 159 -9.03 -22.36 -5.72
N ASP A 160 -7.94 -22.63 -5.01
CA ASP A 160 -7.37 -21.71 -4.01
C ASP A 160 -6.83 -20.42 -4.65
N ARG A 161 -6.65 -20.40 -5.98
CA ARG A 161 -6.33 -19.21 -6.75
C ARG A 161 -7.50 -18.22 -6.89
N ILE A 162 -8.71 -18.64 -6.54
CA ILE A 162 -9.90 -17.80 -6.51
C ILE A 162 -10.08 -17.29 -5.09
N ILE A 163 -9.84 -16.01 -4.88
CA ILE A 163 -9.86 -15.37 -3.56
C ILE A 163 -11.12 -14.51 -3.46
N PRO A 164 -12.07 -14.85 -2.58
CA PRO A 164 -13.17 -13.93 -2.28
C PRO A 164 -12.63 -12.68 -1.59
N VAL A 165 -13.01 -11.50 -2.08
CA VAL A 165 -12.57 -10.22 -1.53
C VAL A 165 -13.63 -9.65 -0.59
N ARG A 166 -14.83 -9.42 -1.13
CA ARG A 166 -15.97 -8.88 -0.37
C ARG A 166 -17.29 -9.13 -1.10
N SER A 167 -18.37 -9.24 -0.35
CA SER A 167 -19.73 -9.25 -0.87
C SER A 167 -20.69 -8.48 0.04
N ASP A 168 -21.71 -7.86 -0.56
CA ASP A 168 -22.89 -7.32 0.08
C ASP A 168 -24.12 -7.54 -0.83
N ASP A 169 -25.22 -6.87 -0.57
CA ASP A 169 -26.49 -7.05 -1.32
C ASP A 169 -26.39 -6.53 -2.78
N ASP A 170 -25.41 -5.66 -3.08
CA ASP A 170 -25.30 -4.94 -4.35
C ASP A 170 -24.00 -5.22 -5.11
N LYS A 171 -22.98 -5.78 -4.44
CA LYS A 171 -21.67 -6.07 -5.05
C LYS A 171 -21.09 -7.39 -4.54
N ILE A 172 -20.42 -8.08 -5.44
CA ILE A 172 -19.60 -9.27 -5.13
C ILE A 172 -18.27 -9.10 -5.83
N MET A 173 -17.15 -9.19 -5.10
CA MET A 173 -15.82 -9.11 -5.65
C MET A 173 -15.01 -10.37 -5.30
N ALA A 174 -14.37 -10.92 -6.30
CA ALA A 174 -13.38 -11.97 -6.17
C ALA A 174 -12.17 -11.67 -7.06
N THR A 175 -11.03 -12.21 -6.69
CA THR A 175 -9.78 -12.11 -7.45
C THR A 175 -9.32 -13.51 -7.85
N PHE A 176 -8.88 -13.66 -9.11
CA PHE A 176 -8.24 -14.88 -9.58
C PHE A 176 -6.77 -14.62 -9.87
N LEU A 177 -5.88 -15.52 -9.43
CA LEU A 177 -4.44 -15.40 -9.56
C LEU A 177 -3.88 -16.37 -10.60
N GLU A 178 -3.08 -15.84 -11.55
CA GLU A 178 -2.26 -16.63 -12.46
C GLU A 178 -0.79 -16.34 -12.21
N TYR A 179 -0.04 -17.37 -11.84
CA TYR A 179 1.37 -17.24 -11.48
C TYR A 179 2.27 -17.35 -12.73
N GLU A 180 3.17 -16.41 -12.87
CA GLU A 180 4.28 -16.38 -13.82
C GLU A 180 5.61 -16.47 -13.03
N ASP A 181 6.75 -16.62 -13.69
CA ASP A 181 8.05 -16.80 -13.00
C ASP A 181 8.37 -15.69 -11.97
N THR A 182 8.17 -14.42 -12.37
CA THR A 182 8.54 -13.25 -11.55
C THR A 182 7.35 -12.38 -11.18
N GLN A 183 6.16 -12.67 -11.69
CA GLN A 183 4.95 -11.87 -11.48
C GLN A 183 3.74 -12.77 -11.26
N VAL A 184 2.67 -12.17 -10.75
CA VAL A 184 1.33 -12.78 -10.68
C VAL A 184 0.38 -11.88 -11.43
N SER A 185 -0.30 -12.42 -12.43
CA SER A 185 -1.45 -11.77 -13.06
C SER A 185 -2.65 -11.86 -12.11
N VAL A 186 -3.14 -10.70 -11.69
CA VAL A 186 -4.27 -10.54 -10.79
C VAL A 186 -5.49 -10.14 -11.61
N HIS A 187 -6.50 -10.97 -11.61
CA HIS A 187 -7.76 -10.76 -12.34
C HIS A 187 -8.85 -10.39 -11.35
N ASP A 188 -9.18 -9.13 -11.25
CA ASP A 188 -10.29 -8.66 -10.42
C ASP A 188 -11.61 -8.81 -11.17
N ILE A 189 -12.57 -9.43 -10.51
CA ILE A 189 -13.90 -9.77 -11.01
C ILE A 189 -14.90 -9.17 -10.04
N VAL A 190 -15.72 -8.23 -10.54
CA VAL A 190 -16.75 -7.56 -9.75
C VAL A 190 -18.10 -7.74 -10.41
N PHE A 191 -19.05 -8.27 -9.67
CA PHE A 191 -20.46 -8.22 -10.04
C PHE A 191 -21.12 -7.04 -9.31
N VAL A 192 -21.78 -6.19 -10.06
CA VAL A 192 -22.55 -5.05 -9.55
C VAL A 192 -24.02 -5.24 -9.91
N LYS A 193 -24.89 -5.08 -8.93
CA LYS A 193 -26.35 -5.17 -9.15
C LYS A 193 -26.87 -3.89 -9.73
N GLY A 194 -27.50 -3.97 -10.88
CA GLY A 194 -28.21 -2.88 -11.54
C GLY A 194 -29.70 -3.17 -11.68
N ASP A 195 -30.45 -2.26 -12.28
CA ASP A 195 -31.90 -2.37 -12.46
C ASP A 195 -32.34 -3.60 -13.26
N SER A 196 -31.50 -4.05 -14.20
CA SER A 196 -31.74 -5.22 -15.08
C SER A 196 -31.11 -6.54 -14.59
N GLY A 197 -30.50 -6.54 -13.40
CA GLY A 197 -29.80 -7.69 -12.83
C GLY A 197 -28.32 -7.42 -12.58
N TRP A 198 -27.54 -8.51 -12.50
CA TRP A 198 -26.09 -8.43 -12.22
C TRP A 198 -25.28 -8.12 -13.47
N GLU A 199 -24.41 -7.11 -13.38
CA GLU A 199 -23.42 -6.76 -14.40
C GLU A 199 -22.04 -7.26 -13.97
N LEU A 200 -21.35 -7.94 -14.88
CA LEU A 200 -19.97 -8.38 -14.67
C LEU A 200 -18.98 -7.35 -15.19
N LYS A 201 -18.16 -6.81 -14.28
CA LYS A 201 -16.98 -5.99 -14.59
C LYS A 201 -15.71 -6.77 -14.25
N LYS A 202 -14.68 -6.63 -15.07
CA LYS A 202 -13.40 -7.32 -14.85
C LYS A 202 -12.22 -6.52 -15.37
N SER A 203 -11.09 -6.63 -14.69
CA SER A 203 -9.83 -6.03 -15.13
C SER A 203 -8.65 -6.88 -14.66
N THR A 204 -7.48 -6.69 -15.28
CA THR A 204 -6.28 -7.47 -15.00
C THR A 204 -5.07 -6.56 -14.89
N TYR A 205 -4.23 -6.81 -13.90
CA TYR A 205 -2.93 -6.17 -13.71
C TYR A 205 -1.92 -7.16 -13.17
N ARG A 206 -0.66 -6.76 -13.00
CA ARG A 206 0.40 -7.62 -12.50
C ARG A 206 0.93 -7.16 -11.16
N LYS A 207 1.28 -8.11 -10.32
CA LYS A 207 2.04 -7.92 -9.08
C LYS A 207 3.38 -8.63 -9.16
N LEU A 208 4.40 -8.02 -8.58
CA LEU A 208 5.73 -8.60 -8.43
C LEU A 208 5.70 -9.75 -7.42
N ARG A 209 6.31 -10.87 -7.76
CA ARG A 209 6.60 -11.96 -6.82
C ARG A 209 7.90 -11.61 -6.08
N ILE A 210 7.77 -11.10 -4.88
CA ILE A 210 8.90 -10.74 -4.01
C ILE A 210 8.69 -11.35 -2.62
N GLY A 211 9.69 -12.06 -2.13
CA GLY A 211 9.66 -12.67 -0.81
C GLY A 211 10.24 -11.75 0.26
N MET A 212 9.81 -11.98 1.50
CA MET A 212 10.29 -11.21 2.66
C MET A 212 11.83 -11.19 2.74
N HIS A 213 12.48 -12.32 2.50
CA HIS A 213 13.95 -12.43 2.56
C HIS A 213 14.66 -11.46 1.60
N HIS A 214 14.15 -11.27 0.38
CA HIS A 214 14.71 -10.29 -0.57
C HIS A 214 14.61 -8.86 -0.03
N VAL A 215 13.47 -8.52 0.58
CA VAL A 215 13.26 -7.17 1.14
C VAL A 215 14.19 -6.94 2.35
N LEU A 216 14.38 -7.94 3.19
CA LEU A 216 15.33 -7.89 4.32
C LEU A 216 16.77 -7.67 3.82
N ASP A 217 17.19 -8.40 2.78
CA ASP A 217 18.51 -8.23 2.17
C ASP A 217 18.69 -6.81 1.60
N PHE A 218 17.67 -6.25 0.93
CA PHE A 218 17.74 -4.88 0.42
C PHE A 218 17.82 -3.84 1.53
N LEU A 219 17.05 -4.00 2.60
CA LEU A 219 17.12 -3.10 3.75
C LEU A 219 18.54 -3.09 4.33
N GLN A 220 19.12 -4.26 4.53
CA GLN A 220 20.48 -4.38 5.03
C GLN A 220 21.51 -3.75 4.07
N GLN A 221 21.41 -3.99 2.76
CA GLN A 221 22.30 -3.41 1.74
C GLN A 221 22.26 -1.88 1.73
N HIS A 222 21.12 -1.28 2.04
CA HIS A 222 20.95 0.17 2.10
C HIS A 222 21.23 0.78 3.48
N GLY A 223 21.65 -0.02 4.47
CA GLY A 223 22.08 0.46 5.78
C GLY A 223 21.00 0.49 6.86
N PHE A 224 19.79 -0.02 6.57
CA PHE A 224 18.74 -0.14 7.58
C PHE A 224 19.06 -1.23 8.61
N SER A 225 18.70 -0.96 9.87
CA SER A 225 18.64 -1.95 10.93
C SER A 225 17.20 -2.46 11.08
N VAL A 226 16.96 -3.72 10.75
CA VAL A 226 15.62 -4.33 10.90
C VAL A 226 15.33 -4.54 12.39
N THR A 227 14.26 -3.95 12.89
CA THR A 227 13.85 -4.04 14.30
C THR A 227 12.74 -5.06 14.54
N SER A 228 11.91 -5.31 13.52
CA SER A 228 10.86 -6.34 13.53
C SER A 228 10.62 -6.87 12.12
N SER A 229 10.35 -8.17 12.00
CA SER A 229 9.88 -8.80 10.77
C SER A 229 9.01 -10.01 11.12
N GLU A 230 7.78 -10.01 10.67
CA GLU A 230 6.79 -11.05 10.96
C GLU A 230 5.77 -11.21 9.83
N VAL A 231 5.01 -12.29 9.86
CA VAL A 231 3.84 -12.47 8.99
C VAL A 231 2.58 -12.27 9.84
N GLN A 232 1.77 -11.29 9.46
CA GLN A 232 0.56 -10.92 10.14
C GLN A 232 -0.61 -10.87 9.15
N GLU A 233 -1.64 -11.67 9.35
CA GLU A 233 -2.83 -11.76 8.47
C GLU A 233 -2.49 -11.97 6.98
N GLY A 234 -1.43 -12.75 6.70
CA GLY A 234 -0.97 -13.03 5.33
C GLY A 234 -0.10 -11.93 4.70
N PHE A 235 0.21 -10.88 5.44
CA PHE A 235 1.17 -9.85 5.04
C PHE A 235 2.52 -10.08 5.72
N SER A 236 3.59 -9.94 4.96
CA SER A 236 4.92 -9.68 5.50
C SER A 236 4.94 -8.26 6.05
N VAL A 237 5.18 -8.11 7.35
CA VAL A 237 5.30 -6.82 8.04
C VAL A 237 6.73 -6.65 8.49
N ILE A 238 7.36 -5.54 8.11
CA ILE A 238 8.76 -5.24 8.45
C ILE A 238 8.85 -3.82 8.99
N VAL A 239 9.52 -3.66 10.12
CA VAL A 239 9.94 -2.36 10.65
C VAL A 239 11.45 -2.30 10.66
N ALA A 240 12.00 -1.22 10.10
CA ALA A 240 13.43 -0.98 10.05
C ALA A 240 13.75 0.45 10.47
N GLN A 241 14.96 0.68 10.93
CA GLN A 241 15.45 1.97 11.43
C GLN A 241 16.72 2.39 10.70
N LYS A 242 16.85 3.70 10.48
CA LYS A 242 18.08 4.34 9.99
C LYS A 242 19.13 4.46 11.08
#